data_ea1c0faf76d92d4321eb423fcbf112cf
#
_entry.id   ea1c0faf76d92d4321eb423fcbf112cf
#
_cell.length_a   1.000
_cell.length_b   1.000
_cell.length_c   1.000
_cell.angle_alpha   90.00
_cell.angle_beta   90.00
_cell.angle_gamma   90.00
#
_symmetry.space_group_name_H-M   'P 1'
#
loop_
_entity.id
_entity.type
_entity.pdbx_description
1 polymer ?
#
loop_
_entity_poly.entity_id
_entity_poly.type
_entity_poly.pdbx_seq_one_letter_code
_entity_poly.pdbx_strand_id
1 'polypeptide(L)'
;MARGELTGGAIKALGGAAIGLIVGALWEGSLGPALLDAAVVALSANIVNLLDLRPGRAAKAFLLAWGVLAAVSWGSAYVVLSLPVAAATLAWLVPDLGERGMLGDVGANLLGAVLGAGVALSLTVRGRLGVLAVLVVLTAASERWSFSGAINKVPPLRWLDGIGRSD
;
A
#
# COMPACT_ATOMS: atom_id res chain seq x y z
N MET A 1 -3.72 12.70 -33.86
CA MET A 1 -2.87 13.41 -32.90
C MET A 1 -3.32 12.99 -31.51
N ALA A 2 -2.60 12.08 -30.84
CA ALA A 2 -2.93 11.71 -29.48
C ALA A 2 -2.60 12.90 -28.57
N ARG A 3 -3.62 13.52 -27.99
CA ARG A 3 -3.42 14.48 -26.91
C ARG A 3 -2.78 13.73 -25.76
N GLY A 4 -1.58 14.13 -25.35
CA GLY A 4 -0.85 13.59 -24.22
C GLY A 4 -1.53 13.96 -22.90
N GLU A 5 -2.74 13.47 -22.69
CA GLU A 5 -3.41 13.58 -21.40
C GLU A 5 -2.75 12.58 -20.46
N LEU A 6 -2.07 13.10 -19.44
CA LEU A 6 -1.56 12.30 -18.35
C LEU A 6 -2.74 11.53 -17.74
N THR A 7 -2.75 10.22 -17.91
CA THR A 7 -3.78 9.38 -17.28
C THR A 7 -3.67 9.51 -15.77
N GLY A 8 -4.80 9.39 -15.03
CA GLY A 8 -4.79 9.42 -13.58
C GLY A 8 -3.77 8.42 -12.97
N GLY A 9 -3.56 7.28 -13.63
CA GLY A 9 -2.53 6.31 -13.26
C GLY A 9 -1.10 6.84 -13.42
N ALA A 10 -0.82 7.60 -14.48
CA ALA A 10 0.51 8.20 -14.70
C ALA A 10 0.81 9.28 -13.64
N ILE A 11 -0.18 10.10 -13.26
CA ILE A 11 -0.02 11.12 -12.20
C ILE A 11 0.26 10.44 -10.85
N LYS A 12 -0.46 9.36 -10.52
CA LYS A 12 -0.25 8.58 -9.30
C LYS A 12 1.13 7.94 -9.25
N ALA A 13 1.57 7.33 -10.36
CA ALA A 13 2.89 6.73 -10.48
C ALA A 13 4.01 7.78 -10.32
N LEU A 14 3.87 8.92 -10.96
CA LEU A 14 4.83 10.03 -10.86
C LEU A 14 4.86 10.62 -9.44
N GLY A 15 3.70 10.80 -8.80
CA GLY A 15 3.62 11.29 -7.42
C GLY A 15 4.26 10.32 -6.43
N GLY A 16 3.95 9.03 -6.54
CA GLY A 16 4.56 7.98 -5.71
C GLY A 16 6.07 7.88 -5.93
N ALA A 17 6.52 7.93 -7.18
CA ALA A 17 7.94 7.94 -7.53
C ALA A 17 8.67 9.18 -6.97
N ALA A 18 8.07 10.37 -7.06
CA ALA A 18 8.64 11.60 -6.50
C ALA A 18 8.80 11.52 -4.97
N ILE A 19 7.77 11.07 -4.26
CA ILE A 19 7.82 10.88 -2.81
C ILE A 19 8.90 9.86 -2.45
N GLY A 20 8.94 8.72 -3.14
CA GLY A 20 9.94 7.68 -2.91
C GLY A 20 11.37 8.18 -3.19
N LEU A 21 11.58 8.97 -4.25
CA LEU A 21 12.88 9.58 -4.55
C LEU A 21 13.31 10.58 -3.48
N ILE A 22 12.41 11.41 -2.98
CA ILE A 22 12.70 12.35 -1.90
C ILE A 22 13.10 11.58 -0.64
N VAL A 23 12.31 10.59 -0.24
CA VAL A 23 12.60 9.75 0.94
C VAL A 23 13.93 9.02 0.78
N GLY A 24 14.16 8.37 -0.38
CA GLY A 24 15.38 7.64 -0.66
C GLY A 24 16.62 8.55 -0.74
N ALA A 25 16.51 9.73 -1.34
CA ALA A 25 17.61 10.69 -1.43
C ALA A 25 18.01 11.25 -0.07
N LEU A 26 17.04 11.50 0.79
CA LEU A 26 17.27 12.01 2.14
C LEU A 26 17.88 10.95 3.09
N TRP A 27 17.63 9.68 2.83
CA TRP A 27 17.99 8.59 3.75
C TRP A 27 19.23 7.81 3.32
N GLU A 28 19.35 7.49 2.03
CA GLU A 28 20.35 6.52 1.56
C GLU A 28 21.64 7.15 0.98
N GLY A 29 21.62 8.42 0.63
CA GLY A 29 22.79 9.12 0.06
C GLY A 29 23.28 8.58 -1.30
N SER A 30 22.60 7.58 -1.89
CA SER A 30 22.93 6.97 -3.17
C SER A 30 21.70 6.72 -4.04
N LEU A 31 21.86 6.86 -5.36
CA LEU A 31 20.76 6.83 -6.32
C LEU A 31 20.09 5.44 -6.44
N GLY A 32 20.85 4.37 -6.35
CA GLY A 32 20.34 3.00 -6.53
C GLY A 32 19.31 2.62 -5.47
N PRO A 33 19.64 2.62 -4.18
CA PRO A 33 18.68 2.40 -3.09
C PRO A 33 17.52 3.40 -3.10
N ALA A 34 17.74 4.67 -3.44
CA ALA A 34 16.67 5.66 -3.53
C ALA A 34 15.64 5.30 -4.61
N LEU A 35 16.07 4.81 -5.77
CA LEU A 35 15.18 4.33 -6.83
C LEU A 35 14.43 3.06 -6.41
N LEU A 36 15.08 2.16 -5.69
CA LEU A 36 14.43 0.96 -5.13
C LEU A 36 13.31 1.35 -4.16
N ASP A 37 13.58 2.26 -3.24
CA ASP A 37 12.60 2.73 -2.27
C ASP A 37 11.44 3.47 -2.94
N ALA A 38 11.74 4.31 -3.93
CA ALA A 38 10.72 4.95 -4.75
C ALA A 38 9.78 3.95 -5.43
N ALA A 39 10.34 2.89 -6.02
CA ALA A 39 9.56 1.85 -6.66
C ALA A 39 8.70 1.07 -5.66
N VAL A 40 9.25 0.72 -4.49
CA VAL A 40 8.52 0.03 -3.42
C VAL A 40 7.37 0.90 -2.92
N VAL A 41 7.59 2.18 -2.64
CA VAL A 41 6.55 3.11 -2.18
C VAL A 41 5.44 3.25 -3.24
N ALA A 42 5.81 3.50 -4.50
CA ALA A 42 4.85 3.69 -5.58
C ALA A 42 3.98 2.44 -5.82
N LEU A 43 4.60 1.26 -5.85
CA LEU A 43 3.86 0.01 -6.07
C LEU A 43 3.03 -0.39 -4.85
N SER A 44 3.50 -0.13 -3.62
CA SER A 44 2.69 -0.33 -2.41
C SER A 44 1.44 0.55 -2.43
N ALA A 45 1.57 1.83 -2.79
CA ALA A 45 0.44 2.74 -2.96
C ALA A 45 -0.55 2.19 -4.01
N ASN A 46 -0.05 1.75 -5.15
CA ASN A 46 -0.88 1.17 -6.20
C ASN A 46 -1.63 -0.09 -5.73
N ILE A 47 -0.97 -1.02 -5.03
CA ILE A 47 -1.60 -2.26 -4.56
C ILE A 47 -2.71 -1.97 -3.54
N VAL A 48 -2.46 -1.09 -2.57
CA VAL A 48 -3.49 -0.74 -1.57
C VAL A 48 -4.68 -0.05 -2.26
N ASN A 49 -4.43 0.82 -3.23
CA ASN A 49 -5.49 1.45 -4.03
C ASN A 49 -6.30 0.43 -4.85
N LEU A 50 -5.66 -0.59 -5.41
CA LEU A 50 -6.36 -1.68 -6.11
C LEU A 50 -7.19 -2.57 -5.17
N LEU A 51 -6.91 -2.58 -3.88
CA LEU A 51 -7.71 -3.27 -2.87
C LEU A 51 -8.92 -2.44 -2.42
N ASP A 52 -8.91 -1.12 -2.60
CA ASP A 52 -9.99 -0.20 -2.19
C ASP A 52 -11.21 -0.25 -3.13
N LEU A 53 -11.57 -1.43 -3.59
CA LEU A 53 -12.74 -1.70 -4.44
C LEU A 53 -13.93 -2.25 -3.65
N ARG A 54 -13.74 -2.54 -2.36
CA ARG A 54 -14.79 -3.03 -1.47
C ARG A 54 -14.58 -2.50 -0.06
N PRO A 55 -15.67 -2.23 0.68
CA PRO A 55 -15.64 -1.66 2.02
C PRO A 55 -14.71 -2.43 2.97
N GLY A 56 -13.87 -1.74 3.69
CA GLY A 56 -12.95 -2.25 4.71
C GLY A 56 -11.76 -3.06 4.19
N ARG A 57 -11.67 -3.37 2.89
CA ARG A 57 -10.62 -4.26 2.37
C ARG A 57 -9.24 -3.61 2.43
N ALA A 58 -9.11 -2.40 1.92
CA ALA A 58 -7.83 -1.68 1.92
C ALA A 58 -7.37 -1.38 3.35
N ALA A 59 -8.28 -0.94 4.22
CA ALA A 59 -8.00 -0.68 5.62
C ALA A 59 -7.53 -1.93 6.37
N LYS A 60 -8.21 -3.08 6.20
CA LYS A 60 -7.81 -4.37 6.80
C LYS A 60 -6.43 -4.83 6.28
N ALA A 61 -6.23 -4.76 4.97
CA ALA A 61 -4.94 -5.13 4.36
C ALA A 61 -3.79 -4.26 4.89
N PHE A 62 -4.02 -2.94 5.00
CA PHE A 62 -3.07 -2.03 5.59
C PHE A 62 -2.75 -2.39 7.04
N LEU A 63 -3.76 -2.55 7.90
CA LEU A 63 -3.56 -2.84 9.32
C LEU A 63 -2.82 -4.16 9.55
N LEU A 64 -3.10 -5.19 8.76
CA LEU A 64 -2.37 -6.46 8.83
C LEU A 64 -0.91 -6.31 8.40
N ALA A 65 -0.65 -5.68 7.26
CA ALA A 65 0.70 -5.45 6.76
C ALA A 65 1.51 -4.52 7.69
N TRP A 66 0.88 -3.45 8.19
CA TRP A 66 1.46 -2.55 9.17
C TRP A 66 1.81 -3.28 10.47
N GLY A 67 0.91 -4.14 10.98
CA GLY A 67 1.16 -4.93 12.17
C GLY A 67 2.37 -5.84 12.05
N VAL A 68 2.56 -6.48 10.89
CA VAL A 68 3.75 -7.30 10.59
C VAL A 68 5.00 -6.43 10.56
N LEU A 69 4.98 -5.29 9.85
CA LEU A 69 6.12 -4.37 9.79
C LEU A 69 6.44 -3.80 11.18
N ALA A 70 5.42 -3.42 11.94
CA ALA A 70 5.61 -2.91 13.30
C ALA A 70 6.22 -3.95 14.24
N ALA A 71 5.84 -5.22 14.11
CA ALA A 71 6.42 -6.31 14.90
C ALA A 71 7.91 -6.54 14.55
N VAL A 72 8.24 -6.50 13.26
CA VAL A 72 9.64 -6.68 12.78
C VAL A 72 10.52 -5.48 13.12
N SER A 73 9.97 -4.27 13.14
CA SER A 73 10.69 -3.01 13.38
C SER A 73 10.33 -2.36 14.71
N TRP A 74 9.96 -3.14 15.71
CA TRP A 74 9.54 -2.65 17.02
C TRP A 74 10.57 -1.68 17.62
N GLY A 75 10.08 -0.56 18.13
CA GLY A 75 10.93 0.50 18.68
C GLY A 75 11.60 1.42 17.65
N SER A 76 11.37 1.22 16.35
CA SER A 76 11.89 2.09 15.31
C SER A 76 11.10 3.39 15.18
N ALA A 77 11.73 4.40 14.58
CA ALA A 77 11.07 5.66 14.23
C ALA A 77 9.87 5.45 13.29
N TYR A 78 9.93 4.43 12.42
CA TYR A 78 8.80 4.07 11.55
C TYR A 78 7.54 3.76 12.36
N VAL A 79 7.63 2.92 13.39
CA VAL A 79 6.47 2.57 14.22
C VAL A 79 5.87 3.79 14.88
N VAL A 80 6.71 4.64 15.48
CA VAL A 80 6.26 5.85 16.17
C VAL A 80 5.57 6.81 15.21
N LEU A 81 6.15 7.06 14.03
CA LEU A 81 5.61 8.00 13.05
C LEU A 81 4.36 7.49 12.33
N SER A 82 4.25 6.17 12.12
CA SER A 82 3.11 5.55 11.42
C SER A 82 1.95 5.18 12.35
N LEU A 83 2.17 5.12 13.67
CA LEU A 83 1.13 4.77 14.64
C LEU A 83 -0.13 5.66 14.55
N PRO A 84 -0.04 7.00 14.38
CA PRO A 84 -1.23 7.84 14.20
C PRO A 84 -2.04 7.45 12.96
N VAL A 85 -1.36 7.07 11.87
CA VAL A 85 -2.03 6.62 10.63
C VAL A 85 -2.73 5.28 10.86
N ALA A 86 -2.09 4.35 11.54
CA ALA A 86 -2.68 3.06 11.88
C ALA A 86 -3.90 3.23 12.82
N ALA A 87 -3.80 4.10 13.82
CA ALA A 87 -4.90 4.42 14.72
C ALA A 87 -6.08 5.08 13.99
N ALA A 88 -5.80 6.05 13.12
CA ALA A 88 -6.82 6.69 12.28
C ALA A 88 -7.49 5.68 11.34
N THR A 89 -6.71 4.76 10.74
CA THR A 89 -7.25 3.71 9.87
C THR A 89 -8.13 2.74 10.65
N LEU A 90 -7.75 2.38 11.87
CA LEU A 90 -8.56 1.53 12.74
C LEU A 90 -9.89 2.20 13.11
N ALA A 91 -9.85 3.50 13.44
CA ALA A 91 -11.07 4.27 13.71
C ALA A 91 -11.96 4.40 12.45
N TRP A 92 -11.35 4.59 11.28
CA TRP A 92 -12.06 4.69 10.01
C TRP A 92 -12.65 3.35 9.53
N LEU A 93 -12.13 2.23 10.00
CA LEU A 93 -12.60 0.90 9.59
C LEU A 93 -14.10 0.69 9.88
N VAL A 94 -14.62 1.24 10.97
CA VAL A 94 -16.04 1.09 11.33
C VAL A 94 -16.97 1.81 10.34
N PRO A 95 -16.79 3.10 10.01
CA PRO A 95 -17.59 3.75 8.99
C PRO A 95 -17.40 3.16 7.58
N ASP A 96 -16.19 2.70 7.22
CA ASP A 96 -15.88 2.08 5.93
C ASP A 96 -16.63 0.74 5.78
N LEU A 97 -16.58 -0.14 6.78
CA LEU A 97 -17.33 -1.40 6.81
C LEU A 97 -18.84 -1.19 6.75
N GLY A 98 -19.33 -0.10 7.34
CA GLY A 98 -20.74 0.28 7.31
C GLY A 98 -21.17 1.04 6.04
N GLU A 99 -20.34 1.09 5.02
CA GLU A 99 -20.58 1.78 3.73
C GLU A 99 -20.94 3.27 3.88
N ARG A 100 -20.56 3.89 5.02
CA ARG A 100 -20.80 5.32 5.29
C ARG A 100 -19.73 6.23 4.70
N GLY A 101 -18.65 5.65 4.20
CA GLY A 101 -17.54 6.34 3.53
C GLY A 101 -16.53 5.34 3.03
N MET A 102 -15.77 5.73 2.03
CA MET A 102 -14.63 4.95 1.51
C MET A 102 -13.34 5.74 1.70
N LEU A 103 -12.21 5.05 1.81
CA LEU A 103 -10.88 5.69 1.82
C LEU A 103 -10.66 6.52 0.56
N GLY A 104 -11.09 5.99 -0.57
CA GLY A 104 -10.87 6.57 -1.88
C GLY A 104 -9.39 6.59 -2.26
N ASP A 105 -9.12 7.08 -3.46
CA ASP A 105 -7.77 7.11 -4.04
C ASP A 105 -6.73 7.77 -3.14
N VAL A 106 -7.10 8.87 -2.48
CA VAL A 106 -6.16 9.62 -1.62
C VAL A 106 -5.80 8.83 -0.38
N GLY A 107 -6.82 8.31 0.32
CA GLY A 107 -6.62 7.52 1.53
C GLY A 107 -5.87 6.22 1.25
N ALA A 108 -6.29 5.47 0.26
CA ALA A 108 -5.67 4.19 -0.11
C ALA A 108 -4.21 4.36 -0.55
N ASN A 109 -3.90 5.38 -1.37
CA ASN A 109 -2.52 5.67 -1.77
C ASN A 109 -1.66 6.10 -0.58
N LEU A 110 -2.20 6.90 0.36
CA LEU A 110 -1.49 7.28 1.58
C LEU A 110 -1.13 6.04 2.41
N LEU A 111 -2.09 5.14 2.65
CA LEU A 111 -1.85 3.91 3.41
C LEU A 111 -0.78 3.05 2.75
N GLY A 112 -0.85 2.88 1.43
CA GLY A 112 0.17 2.13 0.68
C GLY A 112 1.55 2.80 0.73
N ALA A 113 1.63 4.12 0.64
CA ALA A 113 2.88 4.85 0.76
C ALA A 113 3.51 4.68 2.16
N VAL A 114 2.70 4.69 3.22
CA VAL A 114 3.16 4.42 4.60
C VAL A 114 3.73 3.01 4.73
N LEU A 115 3.11 2.00 4.11
CA LEU A 115 3.66 0.64 4.09
C LEU A 115 4.99 0.58 3.31
N GLY A 116 5.04 1.20 2.14
CA GLY A 116 6.26 1.25 1.32
C GLY A 116 7.42 1.94 2.06
N ALA A 117 7.15 3.05 2.74
CA ALA A 117 8.13 3.72 3.60
C ALA A 117 8.58 2.81 4.76
N GLY A 118 7.65 2.06 5.35
CA GLY A 118 7.97 1.06 6.38
C GLY A 118 8.93 -0.01 5.89
N VAL A 119 8.72 -0.52 4.69
CA VAL A 119 9.64 -1.48 4.03
C VAL A 119 11.01 -0.85 3.81
N ALA A 120 11.06 0.39 3.29
CA ALA A 120 12.31 1.12 3.04
C ALA A 120 13.11 1.35 4.33
N LEU A 121 12.45 1.73 5.42
CA LEU A 121 13.08 2.06 6.69
C LEU A 121 13.42 0.84 7.56
N SER A 122 12.73 -0.29 7.35
CA SER A 122 12.82 -1.44 8.27
C SER A 122 13.57 -2.64 7.68
N LEU A 123 13.67 -2.75 6.35
CA LEU A 123 14.25 -3.92 5.70
C LEU A 123 15.60 -3.62 5.06
N THR A 124 16.43 -4.65 5.01
CA THR A 124 17.68 -4.62 4.23
C THR A 124 17.39 -4.50 2.74
N VAL A 125 18.38 -4.09 1.94
CA VAL A 125 18.25 -4.00 0.47
C VAL A 125 17.74 -5.31 -0.15
N ARG A 126 18.21 -6.46 0.34
CA ARG A 126 17.71 -7.77 -0.14
C ARG A 126 16.22 -7.97 0.19
N GLY A 127 15.79 -7.57 1.38
CA GLY A 127 14.37 -7.61 1.77
C GLY A 127 13.52 -6.69 0.91
N ARG A 128 13.98 -5.46 0.67
CA ARG A 128 13.31 -4.48 -0.22
C ARG A 128 13.16 -5.03 -1.65
N LEU A 129 14.21 -5.66 -2.20
CA LEU A 129 14.16 -6.31 -3.52
C LEU A 129 13.14 -7.46 -3.56
N GLY A 130 13.08 -8.27 -2.49
CA GLY A 130 12.07 -9.32 -2.37
C GLY A 130 10.65 -8.76 -2.37
N VAL A 131 10.39 -7.71 -1.58
CA VAL A 131 9.08 -7.03 -1.56
C VAL A 131 8.78 -6.40 -2.92
N LEU A 132 9.75 -5.73 -3.56
CA LEU A 132 9.57 -5.16 -4.89
C LEU A 132 9.14 -6.24 -5.90
N ALA A 133 9.80 -7.39 -5.91
CA ALA A 133 9.46 -8.49 -6.82
C ALA A 133 8.01 -8.96 -6.61
N VAL A 134 7.57 -9.11 -5.36
CA VAL A 134 6.18 -9.46 -5.03
C VAL A 134 5.21 -8.38 -5.53
N LEU A 135 5.49 -7.09 -5.28
CA LEU A 135 4.64 -5.99 -5.70
C LEU A 135 4.53 -5.91 -7.23
N VAL A 136 5.63 -6.12 -7.96
CA VAL A 136 5.62 -6.17 -9.43
C VAL A 136 4.75 -7.31 -9.94
N VAL A 137 4.90 -8.52 -9.37
CA VAL A 137 4.07 -9.68 -9.74
C VAL A 137 2.60 -9.42 -9.46
N LEU A 138 2.25 -8.86 -8.29
CA LEU A 138 0.87 -8.53 -7.94
C LEU A 138 0.28 -7.47 -8.88
N THR A 139 1.06 -6.44 -9.23
CA THR A 139 0.62 -5.39 -10.16
C THR A 139 0.40 -5.97 -11.56
N ALA A 140 1.33 -6.76 -12.08
CA ALA A 140 1.17 -7.42 -13.37
C ALA A 140 -0.01 -8.42 -13.39
N ALA A 141 -0.22 -9.14 -12.30
CA ALA A 141 -1.36 -10.04 -12.14
C ALA A 141 -2.70 -9.27 -12.13
N SER A 142 -2.73 -8.07 -11.53
CA SER A 142 -3.95 -7.26 -11.45
C SER A 142 -4.46 -6.77 -12.80
N GLU A 143 -3.59 -6.68 -13.80
CA GLU A 143 -3.98 -6.32 -15.17
C GLU A 143 -4.77 -7.43 -15.88
N ARG A 144 -4.56 -8.69 -15.47
CA ARG A 144 -5.22 -9.87 -16.07
C ARG A 144 -6.33 -10.45 -15.21
N TRP A 145 -6.22 -10.33 -13.90
CA TRP A 145 -7.17 -10.89 -12.93
C TRP A 145 -7.59 -9.85 -11.91
N SER A 146 -8.89 -9.70 -11.68
CA SER A 146 -9.36 -8.82 -10.62
C SER A 146 -9.02 -9.42 -9.24
N PHE A 147 -8.50 -8.58 -8.33
CA PHE A 147 -8.26 -8.97 -6.93
C PHE A 147 -9.51 -9.55 -6.28
N SER A 148 -10.69 -8.98 -6.56
CA SER A 148 -11.96 -9.49 -6.05
C SER A 148 -12.24 -10.92 -6.50
N GLY A 149 -11.95 -11.24 -7.77
CA GLY A 149 -12.07 -12.60 -8.28
C GLY A 149 -11.09 -13.58 -7.65
N ALA A 150 -9.85 -13.16 -7.41
CA ALA A 150 -8.83 -13.98 -6.76
C ALA A 150 -9.16 -14.22 -5.27
N ILE A 151 -9.54 -13.18 -4.53
CA ILE A 151 -9.93 -13.27 -3.11
C ILE A 151 -11.11 -14.21 -2.92
N ASN A 152 -12.13 -14.14 -3.79
CA ASN A 152 -13.31 -14.98 -3.68
C ASN A 152 -13.03 -16.48 -3.92
N LYS A 153 -11.96 -16.82 -4.65
CA LYS A 153 -11.57 -18.21 -4.90
C LYS A 153 -10.79 -18.85 -3.76
N VAL A 154 -10.20 -18.03 -2.85
CA VAL A 154 -9.36 -18.50 -1.75
C VAL A 154 -10.14 -18.39 -0.44
N PRO A 155 -10.61 -19.51 0.16
CA PRO A 155 -11.52 -19.47 1.32
C PRO A 155 -11.03 -18.62 2.49
N PRO A 156 -9.76 -18.68 2.95
CA PRO A 156 -9.26 -17.83 4.02
C PRO A 156 -9.33 -16.33 3.68
N LEU A 157 -9.00 -15.96 2.44
CA LEU A 157 -9.03 -14.56 2.02
C LEU A 157 -10.48 -14.05 1.90
N ARG A 158 -11.38 -14.88 1.40
CA ARG A 158 -12.82 -14.56 1.34
C ARG A 158 -13.41 -14.36 2.74
N TRP A 159 -13.05 -15.21 3.70
CA TRP A 159 -13.48 -15.06 5.09
C TRP A 159 -12.98 -13.73 5.69
N LEU A 160 -11.69 -13.43 5.50
CA LEU A 160 -11.09 -12.18 5.99
C LEU A 160 -11.72 -10.94 5.32
N ASP A 161 -12.02 -11.02 4.04
CA ASP A 161 -12.70 -9.96 3.29
C ASP A 161 -14.11 -9.69 3.84
N GLY A 162 -14.83 -10.76 4.24
CA GLY A 162 -16.19 -10.69 4.76
C GLY A 162 -16.31 -10.20 6.21
N ILE A 163 -15.24 -10.26 7.01
CA ILE A 163 -15.29 -9.87 8.43
C ILE A 163 -15.79 -8.43 8.58
N GLY A 164 -16.86 -8.25 9.39
CA GLY A 164 -17.38 -6.94 9.78
C GLY A 164 -18.19 -6.22 8.71
N ARG A 165 -18.45 -6.84 7.54
CA ARG A 165 -19.38 -6.29 6.55
C ARG A 165 -20.80 -6.70 6.91
N SER A 166 -21.72 -5.75 6.83
CA SER A 166 -23.17 -6.03 6.84
C SER A 166 -23.54 -6.59 5.46
N ASP A 167 -23.94 -7.86 5.39
CA ASP A 167 -24.57 -8.46 4.21
C ASP A 167 -25.94 -7.83 3.95
#